data_79691aa7c94367dea58dc60259fea4b0
#
_entry.id   79691aa7c94367dea58dc60259fea4b0
#
_cell.length_a   1.000
_cell.length_b   1.000
_cell.length_c   1.000
_cell.angle_alpha   90.00
_cell.angle_beta   90.00
_cell.angle_gamma   90.00
#
_symmetry.space_group_name_H-M   'P 1'
#
loop_
_entity.id
_entity.type
_entity.pdbx_description
1 polymer ?
#
loop_
_entity_poly.entity_id
_entity_poly.type
_entity_poly.pdbx_seq_one_letter_code
_entity_poly.pdbx_strand_id
1 'polypeptide(L)'
;MKKIYLLINSLELERGGLTKANLQQASMFSELGYETYILTFNYNSDYNGIIEDIYDVYKVNKKVKIINMYDYFRNEDQIDQKFKSYKNLINDDSIVEKNDSKDIVKIYENGLYKKNISYRSDESIKKIDYFNNSNYRIKVEFYAPEGYIGKLSYMDYNLNRPRQMTFYNSIGNCYLRKTVNPENGLATKVDLIKKGQIVHSFRSDRQLKSYFVEQIVNNNKDSVIISDARNTDDIMINIKNENSSKNVRLHSNHLSPNGEIAKTVMTSLENLKNIDSLIVLTSQQKEDIVNNYGYSEKVKVIPHGIQTLPSKDINNIIRKNKAVVISRLVKLKQIDHIIKAMQLIKDDDPDFILEIYGNGNELENLKSLVKKNKLENNIIFKGYTNNPLEIYNESLFSITTSKSEGFSLSILESMASGTPVISYDFKYGPEEIIDNNKNGLVINLSLIHI
;
A
#
# COMPACT_ATOMS: atom_id res chain seq x y z
N MET A 1 9.31 -13.06 25.96
CA MET A 1 8.07 -12.53 25.31
C MET A 1 8.26 -12.71 23.82
N LYS A 2 7.26 -13.32 23.13
CA LYS A 2 7.35 -13.51 21.67
C LYS A 2 7.34 -12.16 20.96
N LYS A 3 8.18 -12.03 19.92
CA LYS A 3 8.25 -10.83 19.09
C LYS A 3 7.58 -11.08 17.76
N ILE A 4 6.83 -10.11 17.27
CA ILE A 4 6.12 -10.18 15.98
C ILE A 4 6.70 -9.15 15.04
N TYR A 5 7.09 -9.57 13.85
CA TYR A 5 7.65 -8.73 12.80
C TYR A 5 6.75 -8.78 11.56
N LEU A 6 6.14 -7.65 11.22
CA LEU A 6 5.33 -7.48 10.01
C LEU A 6 6.21 -6.87 8.91
N LEU A 7 6.35 -7.56 7.78
CA LEU A 7 7.10 -7.07 6.64
C LEU A 7 6.18 -6.32 5.69
N ILE A 8 6.40 -5.03 5.53
CA ILE A 8 5.63 -4.15 4.65
C ILE A 8 6.61 -3.42 3.72
N ASN A 9 6.40 -3.45 2.40
CA ASN A 9 7.35 -2.86 1.47
C ASN A 9 7.56 -1.35 1.70
N SER A 10 6.47 -0.60 1.87
CA SER A 10 6.50 0.84 2.14
C SER A 10 5.28 1.27 2.94
N LEU A 11 5.46 2.32 3.73
CA LEU A 11 4.37 3.04 4.41
C LEU A 11 4.21 4.41 3.75
N GLU A 12 2.97 4.77 3.45
CA GLU A 12 2.56 6.05 2.88
C GLU A 12 1.15 6.38 3.41
N LEU A 13 0.86 7.66 3.61
CA LEU A 13 -0.39 8.12 4.25
C LEU A 13 -1.67 7.79 3.46
N GLU A 14 -1.63 7.84 2.14
CA GLU A 14 -2.82 7.68 1.28
C GLU A 14 -2.93 6.28 0.65
N ARG A 15 -2.30 5.26 1.22
CA ARG A 15 -2.43 3.89 0.73
C ARG A 15 -3.66 3.18 1.28
N GLY A 16 -4.30 2.39 0.39
CA GLY A 16 -5.58 1.73 0.62
C GLY A 16 -5.64 0.74 1.80
N GLY A 17 -6.78 0.05 1.92
CA GLY A 17 -7.19 -0.76 3.08
C GLY A 17 -6.17 -1.74 3.64
N LEU A 18 -5.25 -2.29 2.82
CA LEU A 18 -4.21 -3.21 3.28
C LEU A 18 -3.24 -2.57 4.29
N THR A 19 -2.77 -1.35 4.02
CA THR A 19 -1.88 -0.64 4.96
C THR A 19 -2.59 -0.39 6.28
N LYS A 20 -3.85 0.09 6.24
CA LYS A 20 -4.68 0.29 7.43
C LYS A 20 -4.88 -1.01 8.22
N ALA A 21 -5.23 -2.11 7.54
CA ALA A 21 -5.43 -3.41 8.18
C ALA A 21 -4.15 -3.92 8.90
N ASN A 22 -2.98 -3.75 8.27
CA ASN A 22 -1.71 -4.14 8.87
C ASN A 22 -1.33 -3.29 10.09
N LEU A 23 -1.58 -1.99 10.04
CA LEU A 23 -1.32 -1.08 11.17
C LEU A 23 -2.25 -1.37 12.35
N GLN A 24 -3.54 -1.63 12.09
CA GLN A 24 -4.50 -2.04 13.10
C GLN A 24 -4.11 -3.38 13.74
N GLN A 25 -3.72 -4.37 12.93
CA GLN A 25 -3.27 -5.66 13.44
C GLN A 25 -2.00 -5.54 14.29
N ALA A 26 -1.04 -4.71 13.88
CA ALA A 26 0.15 -4.44 14.68
C ALA A 26 -0.23 -3.85 16.05
N SER A 27 -1.19 -2.92 16.08
CA SER A 27 -1.72 -2.35 17.33
C SER A 27 -2.37 -3.42 18.19
N MET A 28 -3.22 -4.29 17.63
CA MET A 28 -3.86 -5.40 18.36
C MET A 28 -2.83 -6.37 18.97
N PHE A 29 -1.80 -6.75 18.22
CA PHE A 29 -0.72 -7.58 18.78
C PHE A 29 -0.01 -6.90 19.96
N SER A 30 0.23 -5.60 19.85
CA SER A 30 0.84 -4.82 20.92
C SER A 30 -0.05 -4.71 22.15
N GLU A 31 -1.36 -4.56 21.97
CA GLU A 31 -2.37 -4.56 23.06
C GLU A 31 -2.47 -5.91 23.76
N LEU A 32 -2.31 -7.01 23.02
CA LEU A 32 -2.24 -8.37 23.57
C LEU A 32 -0.90 -8.65 24.29
N GLY A 33 0.00 -7.69 24.37
CA GLY A 33 1.27 -7.79 25.11
C GLY A 33 2.44 -8.35 24.31
N TYR A 34 2.32 -8.48 22.97
CA TYR A 34 3.45 -8.87 22.14
C TYR A 34 4.33 -7.66 21.79
N GLU A 35 5.66 -7.82 21.81
CA GLU A 35 6.55 -6.83 21.20
C GLU A 35 6.36 -6.85 19.70
N THR A 36 5.78 -5.78 19.14
CA THR A 36 5.40 -5.74 17.73
C THR A 36 6.24 -4.73 16.94
N TYR A 37 6.74 -5.19 15.81
CA TYR A 37 7.59 -4.43 14.91
C TYR A 37 7.02 -4.43 13.50
N ILE A 38 7.11 -3.29 12.82
CA ILE A 38 6.87 -3.17 11.38
C ILE A 38 8.20 -2.87 10.70
N LEU A 39 8.62 -3.73 9.78
CA LEU A 39 9.85 -3.57 9.02
C LEU A 39 9.54 -3.11 7.60
N THR A 40 10.17 -2.00 7.16
CA THR A 40 9.92 -1.40 5.85
C THR A 40 11.20 -1.26 5.03
N PHE A 41 11.08 -1.24 3.70
CA PHE A 41 12.19 -1.40 2.76
C PHE A 41 12.33 -0.28 1.73
N ASN A 42 11.43 0.69 1.70
CA ASN A 42 11.50 1.84 0.80
C ASN A 42 12.38 2.95 1.36
N TYR A 43 13.06 3.67 0.47
CA TYR A 43 13.73 4.91 0.82
C TYR A 43 12.76 6.09 0.73
N ASN A 44 12.74 6.89 1.77
CA ASN A 44 12.17 8.23 1.75
C ASN A 44 13.12 9.18 2.48
N SER A 45 13.29 10.39 1.98
CA SER A 45 14.15 11.38 2.62
C SER A 45 13.57 11.99 3.90
N ASP A 46 12.27 11.81 4.12
CA ASP A 46 11.50 12.26 5.27
C ASP A 46 10.70 11.11 5.87
N TYR A 47 11.39 10.04 6.26
CA TYR A 47 10.71 8.86 6.76
C TYR A 47 10.18 9.04 8.18
N ASN A 48 10.86 9.84 9.00
CA ASN A 48 10.45 10.13 10.38
C ASN A 48 9.11 10.89 10.41
N GLY A 49 8.96 11.93 9.57
CA GLY A 49 7.69 12.65 9.44
C GLY A 49 6.54 11.73 9.03
N ILE A 50 6.78 10.83 8.07
CA ILE A 50 5.78 9.82 7.66
C ILE A 50 5.40 8.89 8.82
N ILE A 51 6.36 8.45 9.63
CA ILE A 51 6.08 7.58 10.79
C ILE A 51 5.21 8.32 11.82
N GLU A 52 5.52 9.57 12.13
CA GLU A 52 4.73 10.39 13.05
C GLU A 52 3.29 10.55 12.56
N ASP A 53 3.12 10.93 11.29
CA ASP A 53 1.81 11.05 10.65
C ASP A 53 1.02 9.72 10.69
N ILE A 54 1.69 8.58 10.48
CA ILE A 54 1.06 7.26 10.54
C ILE A 54 0.53 6.95 11.94
N TYR A 55 1.29 7.23 12.98
CA TYR A 55 0.82 7.04 14.35
C TYR A 55 -0.42 7.89 14.64
N ASP A 56 -0.47 9.11 14.14
CA ASP A 56 -1.54 10.06 14.45
C ASP A 56 -2.78 9.86 13.58
N VAL A 57 -2.62 9.65 12.27
CA VAL A 57 -3.73 9.46 11.33
C VAL A 57 -4.41 8.11 11.52
N TYR A 58 -3.63 7.04 11.65
CA TYR A 58 -4.18 5.68 11.77
C TYR A 58 -4.37 5.22 13.22
N LYS A 59 -4.09 6.08 14.20
CA LYS A 59 -4.22 5.78 15.65
C LYS A 59 -3.47 4.51 16.05
N VAL A 60 -2.27 4.33 15.49
CA VAL A 60 -1.43 3.15 15.78
C VAL A 60 -0.95 3.22 17.22
N ASN A 61 -0.99 2.06 17.93
CA ASN A 61 -0.48 1.97 19.29
C ASN A 61 1.00 2.37 19.32
N LYS A 62 1.36 3.36 20.15
CA LYS A 62 2.72 3.92 20.27
C LYS A 62 3.78 2.89 20.72
N LYS A 63 3.38 1.72 21.21
CA LYS A 63 4.30 0.60 21.54
C LYS A 63 4.74 -0.20 20.31
N VAL A 64 4.02 -0.11 19.18
CA VAL A 64 4.45 -0.70 17.91
C VAL A 64 5.67 0.05 17.43
N LYS A 65 6.75 -0.66 17.10
CA LYS A 65 8.00 -0.05 16.61
C LYS A 65 8.07 -0.18 15.08
N ILE A 66 8.23 0.93 14.38
CA ILE A 66 8.42 0.96 12.93
C ILE A 66 9.91 1.14 12.65
N ILE A 67 10.53 0.20 11.94
CA ILE A 67 11.96 0.23 11.60
C ILE A 67 12.11 0.23 10.08
N ASN A 68 12.73 1.27 9.55
CA ASN A 68 13.07 1.35 8.14
C ASN A 68 14.48 0.83 7.87
N MET A 69 14.66 0.08 6.79
CA MET A 69 15.95 -0.51 6.42
C MET A 69 17.06 0.54 6.20
N TYR A 70 16.72 1.66 5.56
CA TYR A 70 17.70 2.70 5.28
C TYR A 70 18.12 3.45 6.55
N ASP A 71 17.17 3.72 7.45
CA ASP A 71 17.45 4.36 8.73
C ASP A 71 18.27 3.44 9.65
N TYR A 72 17.96 2.13 9.64
CA TYR A 72 18.71 1.13 10.38
C TYR A 72 20.19 1.08 9.97
N PHE A 73 20.50 1.11 8.66
CA PHE A 73 21.88 1.07 8.17
C PHE A 73 22.57 2.43 8.22
N ARG A 74 21.83 3.52 8.24
CA ARG A 74 22.37 4.87 8.40
C ARG A 74 23.06 5.05 9.75
N ASN A 75 22.55 4.41 10.81
CA ASN A 75 23.08 4.20 12.16
C ASN A 75 24.00 5.33 12.64
N GLU A 76 23.48 6.52 12.87
CA GLU A 76 24.26 7.66 13.37
C GLU A 76 23.43 8.63 14.20
N ASP A 77 24.13 9.30 15.12
CA ASP A 77 23.61 10.40 15.90
C ASP A 77 23.23 11.56 14.96
N GLN A 78 22.06 12.12 15.17
CA GLN A 78 21.59 13.28 14.41
C GLN A 78 22.48 14.47 14.72
N ILE A 79 23.02 15.09 13.68
CA ILE A 79 23.71 16.37 13.79
C ILE A 79 22.73 17.43 13.28
N ASP A 80 22.52 18.47 14.06
CA ASP A 80 21.80 19.68 13.63
C ASP A 80 22.49 20.29 12.42
N GLN A 81 21.95 20.05 11.23
CA GLN A 81 22.42 20.70 10.01
C GLN A 81 21.55 21.92 9.68
N LYS A 82 22.19 22.90 9.07
CA LYS A 82 21.50 24.15 8.72
C LYS A 82 20.55 23.94 7.55
N PHE A 83 19.34 24.41 7.73
CA PHE A 83 18.34 24.62 6.69
C PHE A 83 18.94 25.18 5.38
N LYS A 84 18.62 24.57 4.24
CA LYS A 84 19.01 25.03 2.90
C LYS A 84 17.77 25.42 2.12
N SER A 85 17.54 26.75 1.98
CA SER A 85 16.51 27.24 1.08
C SER A 85 16.94 27.06 -0.39
N TYR A 86 15.99 26.75 -1.28
CA TYR A 86 16.24 26.71 -2.70
C TYR A 86 16.70 28.06 -3.26
N LYS A 87 16.34 29.17 -2.62
CA LYS A 87 16.75 30.54 -2.99
C LYS A 87 18.27 30.71 -2.99
N ASN A 88 18.98 30.00 -2.13
CA ASN A 88 20.44 30.04 -2.06
C ASN A 88 21.14 29.39 -3.28
N LEU A 89 20.39 28.74 -4.18
CA LEU A 89 20.90 28.12 -5.41
C LEU A 89 20.66 28.99 -6.66
N ILE A 90 20.03 30.15 -6.50
CA ILE A 90 19.74 31.10 -7.57
C ILE A 90 20.87 32.13 -7.58
N ASN A 91 21.59 32.22 -8.70
CA ASN A 91 22.60 33.24 -8.94
C ASN A 91 21.96 34.44 -9.64
N ASP A 92 22.57 35.63 -9.54
CA ASP A 92 22.04 36.89 -10.12
C ASP A 92 21.78 36.79 -11.62
N ASP A 93 22.59 36.00 -12.37
CA ASP A 93 22.48 35.80 -13.80
C ASP A 93 21.54 34.62 -14.20
N SER A 94 20.88 34.00 -13.26
CA SER A 94 19.97 32.84 -13.50
C SER A 94 18.58 33.31 -13.96
N ILE A 95 18.05 32.68 -15.02
CA ILE A 95 16.64 32.80 -15.37
C ILE A 95 15.87 31.77 -14.52
N VAL A 96 14.82 32.22 -13.84
CA VAL A 96 14.02 31.41 -12.89
C VAL A 96 12.58 31.32 -13.39
N GLU A 97 12.09 30.10 -13.58
CA GLU A 97 10.68 29.80 -13.86
C GLU A 97 10.09 29.08 -12.66
N LYS A 98 9.14 29.73 -11.95
CA LYS A 98 8.49 29.18 -10.75
C LYS A 98 7.10 28.62 -11.08
N ASN A 99 6.76 27.46 -10.51
CA ASN A 99 5.43 26.88 -10.56
C ASN A 99 4.94 26.58 -9.13
N ASP A 100 4.21 27.54 -8.58
CA ASP A 100 3.73 27.50 -7.19
C ASP A 100 2.72 26.38 -6.94
N SER A 101 1.91 25.99 -7.93
CA SER A 101 0.94 24.90 -7.78
C SER A 101 1.58 23.50 -7.63
N LYS A 102 2.87 23.38 -7.93
CA LYS A 102 3.64 22.12 -7.87
C LYS A 102 4.85 22.19 -6.95
N ASP A 103 5.11 23.31 -6.29
CA ASP A 103 6.31 23.55 -5.47
C ASP A 103 7.61 23.26 -6.25
N ILE A 104 7.71 23.79 -7.49
CA ILE A 104 8.81 23.56 -8.40
C ILE A 104 9.39 24.87 -8.89
N VAL A 105 10.74 24.91 -8.94
CA VAL A 105 11.52 25.99 -9.57
C VAL A 105 12.46 25.39 -10.61
N LYS A 106 12.43 25.92 -11.84
CA LYS A 106 13.40 25.61 -12.88
C LYS A 106 14.43 26.73 -12.98
N ILE A 107 15.69 26.40 -13.11
CA ILE A 107 16.81 27.31 -13.21
C ILE A 107 17.51 27.11 -14.56
N TYR A 108 17.68 28.23 -15.27
CA TYR A 108 18.43 28.30 -16.52
C TYR A 108 19.68 29.13 -16.27
N GLU A 109 20.85 28.63 -16.69
CA GLU A 109 22.15 29.33 -16.63
C GLU A 109 22.67 29.49 -18.07
N ASN A 110 23.02 30.71 -18.47
CA ASN A 110 23.39 31.05 -19.86
C ASN A 110 22.35 30.58 -20.89
N GLY A 111 21.06 30.72 -20.60
CA GLY A 111 19.96 30.26 -21.44
C GLY A 111 19.71 28.75 -21.49
N LEU A 112 20.54 27.95 -20.82
CA LEU A 112 20.40 26.48 -20.79
C LEU A 112 19.69 26.00 -19.51
N TYR A 113 18.77 25.07 -19.66
CA TYR A 113 18.10 24.43 -18.53
C TYR A 113 19.09 23.58 -17.72
N LYS A 114 19.30 23.93 -16.47
CA LYS A 114 20.32 23.30 -15.62
C LYS A 114 19.77 22.54 -14.44
N LYS A 115 18.72 23.07 -13.79
CA LYS A 115 18.21 22.46 -12.56
C LYS A 115 16.68 22.52 -12.52
N ASN A 116 16.08 21.46 -11.98
CA ASN A 116 14.69 21.45 -11.57
C ASN A 116 14.67 21.15 -10.07
N ILE A 117 14.19 22.11 -9.28
CA ILE A 117 14.20 22.03 -7.82
C ILE A 117 12.76 21.84 -7.34
N SER A 118 12.51 20.76 -6.64
CA SER A 118 11.29 20.61 -5.83
C SER A 118 11.60 20.99 -4.39
N TYR A 119 10.72 21.77 -3.77
CA TYR A 119 10.90 22.29 -2.41
C TYR A 119 9.70 21.94 -1.53
N ARG A 120 9.81 22.14 -0.22
CA ARG A 120 8.75 21.95 0.78
C ARG A 120 8.06 23.29 1.07
N SER A 121 6.96 23.27 1.82
CA SER A 121 6.20 24.47 2.21
C SER A 121 7.02 25.51 2.98
N ASP A 122 8.06 25.08 3.68
CA ASP A 122 9.04 25.93 4.39
C ASP A 122 10.18 26.43 3.47
N GLU A 123 10.06 26.24 2.15
CA GLU A 123 11.06 26.57 1.14
C GLU A 123 12.34 25.72 1.21
N SER A 124 12.43 24.70 2.07
CA SER A 124 13.57 23.80 2.09
C SER A 124 13.61 22.91 0.84
N ILE A 125 14.81 22.56 0.40
CA ILE A 125 15.01 21.74 -0.77
C ILE A 125 14.53 20.31 -0.47
N LYS A 126 13.66 19.77 -1.34
CA LYS A 126 13.24 18.36 -1.31
C LYS A 126 14.05 17.52 -2.28
N LYS A 127 14.23 18.04 -3.51
CA LYS A 127 14.92 17.32 -4.59
C LYS A 127 15.48 18.29 -5.61
N ILE A 128 16.63 17.97 -6.19
CA ILE A 128 17.20 18.68 -7.34
C ILE A 128 17.50 17.66 -8.44
N ASP A 129 16.90 17.88 -9.62
CA ASP A 129 17.29 17.23 -10.88
C ASP A 129 18.31 18.13 -11.61
N TYR A 130 19.43 17.58 -12.02
CA TYR A 130 20.46 18.28 -12.79
C TYR A 130 20.48 17.82 -14.23
N PHE A 131 20.63 18.78 -15.16
CA PHE A 131 20.63 18.55 -16.60
C PHE A 131 21.95 18.99 -17.23
N ASN A 132 22.39 18.27 -18.27
CA ASN A 132 23.50 18.66 -19.11
C ASN A 132 23.06 19.65 -20.20
N ASN A 133 24.01 20.11 -21.03
CA ASN A 133 23.72 21.08 -22.08
C ASN A 133 22.77 20.55 -23.19
N SER A 134 22.57 19.24 -23.28
CA SER A 134 21.66 18.59 -24.21
C SER A 134 20.31 18.24 -23.59
N ASN A 135 19.98 18.82 -22.41
CA ASN A 135 18.76 18.60 -21.65
C ASN A 135 18.55 17.15 -21.14
N TYR A 136 19.61 16.34 -21.09
CA TYR A 136 19.53 15.03 -20.44
C TYR A 136 19.72 15.17 -18.94
N ARG A 137 18.86 14.53 -18.16
CA ARG A 137 19.01 14.45 -16.70
C ARG A 137 20.20 13.55 -16.35
N ILE A 138 21.20 14.11 -15.69
CA ILE A 138 22.48 13.43 -15.38
C ILE A 138 22.56 12.99 -13.93
N LYS A 139 21.93 13.73 -13.02
CA LYS A 139 22.04 13.52 -11.56
C LYS A 139 20.76 13.96 -10.87
N VAL A 140 20.40 13.27 -9.79
CA VAL A 140 19.29 13.65 -8.89
C VAL A 140 19.78 13.60 -7.46
N GLU A 141 19.60 14.68 -6.72
CA GLU A 141 19.82 14.77 -5.28
C GLU A 141 18.51 14.78 -4.51
N PHE A 142 18.42 14.00 -3.47
CA PHE A 142 17.29 13.98 -2.54
C PHE A 142 17.76 14.46 -1.18
N TYR A 143 17.07 15.46 -0.65
CA TYR A 143 17.42 16.12 0.60
C TYR A 143 16.51 15.67 1.73
N ALA A 144 17.09 15.40 2.88
CA ALA A 144 16.37 15.24 4.13
C ALA A 144 15.79 16.60 4.60
N PRO A 145 14.75 16.63 5.45
CA PRO A 145 14.22 17.89 6.01
C PRO A 145 15.30 18.72 6.71
N GLU A 146 16.26 18.09 7.33
CA GLU A 146 17.40 18.71 8.01
C GLU A 146 18.43 19.36 7.06
N GLY A 147 18.21 19.25 5.73
CA GLY A 147 18.97 19.96 4.70
C GLY A 147 20.23 19.25 4.18
N TYR A 148 20.52 18.00 4.57
CA TYR A 148 21.61 17.22 4.00
C TYR A 148 21.15 16.35 2.82
N ILE A 149 22.09 15.97 1.95
CA ILE A 149 21.81 15.03 0.86
C ILE A 149 21.73 13.63 1.44
N GLY A 150 20.51 13.06 1.53
CA GLY A 150 20.32 11.69 1.98
C GLY A 150 20.51 10.65 0.88
N LYS A 151 20.27 11.03 -0.39
CA LYS A 151 20.44 10.13 -1.54
C LYS A 151 20.88 10.91 -2.78
N LEU A 152 21.80 10.32 -3.53
CA LEU A 152 22.25 10.79 -4.82
C LEU A 152 22.05 9.69 -5.87
N SER A 153 21.51 10.03 -7.04
CA SER A 153 21.33 9.11 -8.17
C SER A 153 22.03 9.65 -9.40
N TYR A 154 22.92 8.87 -10.02
CA TYR A 154 23.46 9.12 -11.35
C TYR A 154 22.60 8.41 -12.38
N MET A 155 22.24 9.14 -13.45
CA MET A 155 21.25 8.73 -14.41
C MET A 155 21.88 8.14 -15.67
N ASP A 156 21.20 7.20 -16.29
CA ASP A 156 21.42 6.81 -17.67
C ASP A 156 20.76 7.86 -18.58
N TYR A 157 21.49 8.34 -19.59
CA TYR A 157 21.02 9.43 -20.44
C TYR A 157 19.85 9.02 -21.34
N ASN A 158 19.91 7.82 -21.92
CA ASN A 158 18.93 7.36 -22.88
C ASN A 158 17.63 6.92 -22.22
N LEU A 159 17.74 6.22 -21.11
CA LEU A 159 16.60 5.63 -20.43
C LEU A 159 16.01 6.54 -19.34
N ASN A 160 16.73 7.63 -18.99
CA ASN A 160 16.34 8.53 -17.91
C ASN A 160 16.04 7.78 -16.58
N ARG A 161 16.84 6.76 -16.30
CA ARG A 161 16.74 5.90 -15.11
C ARG A 161 18.06 5.84 -14.35
N PRO A 162 18.04 5.58 -13.04
CA PRO A 162 19.28 5.48 -12.27
C PRO A 162 20.18 4.34 -12.75
N ARG A 163 21.48 4.60 -12.86
CA ARG A 163 22.57 3.61 -13.01
C ARG A 163 23.26 3.32 -11.69
N GLN A 164 23.41 4.36 -10.86
CA GLN A 164 24.03 4.25 -9.55
C GLN A 164 23.27 5.10 -8.56
N MET A 165 23.10 4.59 -7.36
CA MET A 165 22.51 5.32 -6.22
C MET A 165 23.48 5.22 -5.04
N THR A 166 23.70 6.34 -4.36
CA THR A 166 24.48 6.41 -3.13
C THR A 166 23.63 7.05 -2.03
N PHE A 167 23.73 6.53 -0.84
CA PHE A 167 22.97 6.98 0.31
C PHE A 167 23.92 7.47 1.40
N TYR A 168 23.60 8.62 1.94
CA TYR A 168 24.46 9.33 2.88
C TYR A 168 23.75 9.56 4.20
N ASN A 169 24.55 9.60 5.26
CA ASN A 169 24.11 10.04 6.56
C ASN A 169 24.19 11.57 6.71
N SER A 170 23.81 12.10 7.88
CA SER A 170 23.73 13.54 8.15
C SER A 170 25.09 14.26 8.06
N ILE A 171 26.21 13.54 8.29
CA ILE A 171 27.57 14.07 8.17
C ILE A 171 28.21 13.86 6.78
N GLY A 172 27.44 13.37 5.80
CA GLY A 172 27.90 13.19 4.43
C GLY A 172 28.67 11.90 4.15
N ASN A 173 28.74 10.95 5.07
CA ASN A 173 29.35 9.65 4.85
C ASN A 173 28.41 8.74 4.07
N CYS A 174 28.92 8.13 2.99
CA CYS A 174 28.18 7.12 2.24
C CYS A 174 28.10 5.82 3.06
N TYR A 175 26.88 5.35 3.38
CA TYR A 175 26.67 4.10 4.09
C TYR A 175 26.13 2.96 3.22
N LEU A 176 25.56 3.30 2.04
CA LEU A 176 25.00 2.35 1.11
C LEU A 176 25.21 2.83 -0.32
N ARG A 177 25.62 1.92 -1.21
CA ARG A 177 25.76 2.18 -2.64
C ARG A 177 25.10 1.05 -3.43
N LYS A 178 24.35 1.41 -4.49
CA LYS A 178 23.69 0.48 -5.41
C LYS A 178 24.13 0.76 -6.84
N THR A 179 24.52 -0.30 -7.55
CA THR A 179 24.62 -0.31 -9.02
C THR A 179 23.33 -0.91 -9.55
N VAL A 180 22.73 -0.25 -10.53
CA VAL A 180 21.39 -0.58 -11.05
C VAL A 180 21.47 -0.79 -12.55
N ASN A 181 20.80 -1.81 -13.08
CA ASN A 181 20.57 -1.94 -14.51
C ASN A 181 19.43 -0.96 -14.91
N PRO A 182 19.70 0.05 -15.75
CA PRO A 182 18.70 1.05 -16.08
C PRO A 182 17.56 0.52 -16.95
N GLU A 183 17.73 -0.59 -17.67
CA GLU A 183 16.67 -1.21 -18.49
C GLU A 183 15.51 -1.73 -17.66
N ASN A 184 15.81 -2.44 -16.58
CA ASN A 184 14.80 -3.09 -15.73
C ASN A 184 14.68 -2.49 -14.32
N GLY A 185 15.57 -1.58 -13.93
CA GLY A 185 15.59 -0.93 -12.62
C GLY A 185 16.08 -1.81 -11.46
N LEU A 186 16.60 -3.02 -11.74
CA LEU A 186 17.06 -3.95 -10.72
C LEU A 186 18.49 -3.64 -10.29
N ALA A 187 18.75 -3.70 -8.98
CA ALA A 187 20.10 -3.60 -8.46
C ALA A 187 20.90 -4.86 -8.80
N THR A 188 22.06 -4.67 -9.41
CA THR A 188 23.03 -5.72 -9.77
C THR A 188 24.15 -5.87 -8.76
N LYS A 189 24.39 -4.82 -7.97
CA LYS A 189 25.32 -4.82 -6.84
C LYS A 189 24.85 -3.84 -5.78
N VAL A 190 24.96 -4.24 -4.52
CA VAL A 190 24.64 -3.40 -3.35
C VAL A 190 25.76 -3.54 -2.33
N ASP A 191 26.40 -2.44 -1.99
CA ASP A 191 27.50 -2.40 -1.02
C ASP A 191 27.05 -1.66 0.24
N LEU A 192 27.16 -2.29 1.41
CA LEU A 192 27.11 -1.64 2.70
C LEU A 192 28.51 -1.12 3.06
N ILE A 193 28.58 0.13 3.48
CA ILE A 193 29.82 0.86 3.73
C ILE A 193 29.81 1.35 5.18
N LYS A 194 30.89 1.09 5.91
CA LYS A 194 31.10 1.58 7.25
C LYS A 194 32.51 2.18 7.36
N LYS A 195 32.60 3.42 7.82
CA LYS A 195 33.90 4.16 7.95
C LYS A 195 34.70 4.14 6.64
N GLY A 196 34.03 4.35 5.48
CA GLY A 196 34.66 4.37 4.17
C GLY A 196 35.05 3.00 3.59
N GLN A 197 34.81 1.89 4.30
CA GLN A 197 35.14 0.54 3.84
C GLN A 197 33.87 -0.28 3.54
N ILE A 198 33.89 -1.08 2.48
CA ILE A 198 32.83 -2.01 2.15
C ILE A 198 32.86 -3.16 3.16
N VAL A 199 31.82 -3.28 3.98
CA VAL A 199 31.70 -4.34 5.00
C VAL A 199 30.89 -5.53 4.48
N HIS A 200 29.93 -5.31 3.57
CA HIS A 200 29.16 -6.35 2.91
C HIS A 200 28.87 -5.95 1.47
N SER A 201 28.84 -6.95 0.57
CA SER A 201 28.38 -6.80 -0.82
C SER A 201 27.33 -7.83 -1.15
N PHE A 202 26.24 -7.39 -1.78
CA PHE A 202 25.12 -8.22 -2.20
C PHE A 202 24.91 -8.12 -3.72
N ARG A 203 24.38 -9.17 -4.33
CA ARG A 203 24.08 -9.24 -5.77
C ARG A 203 22.72 -8.64 -6.14
N SER A 204 21.89 -8.27 -5.15
CA SER A 204 20.56 -7.72 -5.37
C SER A 204 20.02 -7.01 -4.14
N ASP A 205 19.01 -6.15 -4.33
CA ASP A 205 18.25 -5.54 -3.23
C ASP A 205 17.57 -6.58 -2.32
N ARG A 206 17.15 -7.72 -2.90
CA ARG A 206 16.54 -8.82 -2.14
C ARG A 206 17.48 -9.34 -1.07
N GLN A 207 18.74 -9.60 -1.42
CA GLN A 207 19.74 -10.09 -0.46
C GLN A 207 20.01 -9.06 0.66
N LEU A 208 20.09 -7.77 0.33
CA LEU A 208 20.22 -6.71 1.36
C LEU A 208 19.00 -6.71 2.29
N LYS A 209 17.80 -6.80 1.75
CA LYS A 209 16.55 -6.81 2.54
C LYS A 209 16.48 -8.02 3.47
N SER A 210 16.82 -9.22 2.97
CA SER A 210 16.88 -10.43 3.81
C SER A 210 17.94 -10.29 4.91
N TYR A 211 19.12 -9.79 4.59
CA TYR A 211 20.16 -9.48 5.57
C TYR A 211 19.69 -8.50 6.65
N PHE A 212 18.99 -7.44 6.27
CA PHE A 212 18.41 -6.48 7.22
C PHE A 212 17.45 -7.17 8.20
N VAL A 213 16.52 -7.99 7.70
CA VAL A 213 15.58 -8.71 8.57
C VAL A 213 16.35 -9.68 9.49
N GLU A 214 17.33 -10.40 8.96
CA GLU A 214 18.18 -11.30 9.76
C GLU A 214 18.90 -10.58 10.89
N GLN A 215 19.45 -9.37 10.66
CA GLN A 215 20.11 -8.58 11.71
C GLN A 215 19.18 -8.22 12.85
N ILE A 216 17.89 -8.00 12.57
CA ILE A 216 16.89 -7.66 13.59
C ILE A 216 16.38 -8.90 14.32
N VAL A 217 16.18 -9.99 13.59
CA VAL A 217 15.51 -11.20 14.09
C VAL A 217 16.49 -12.17 14.79
N ASN A 218 17.75 -12.26 14.31
CA ASN A 218 18.75 -13.24 14.81
C ASN A 218 19.05 -13.15 16.33
N ASN A 219 18.82 -12.00 16.93
CA ASN A 219 19.01 -11.81 18.37
C ASN A 219 17.82 -12.29 19.21
N ASN A 220 16.77 -12.85 18.58
CA ASN A 220 15.52 -13.19 19.24
C ASN A 220 15.12 -14.65 18.96
N LYS A 221 15.08 -15.47 20.01
CA LYS A 221 14.45 -16.79 19.96
C LYS A 221 12.91 -16.60 20.00
N ASP A 222 12.17 -17.49 19.33
CA ASP A 222 10.69 -17.52 19.32
C ASP A 222 10.04 -16.26 18.66
N SER A 223 10.55 -15.79 17.55
CA SER A 223 9.93 -14.73 16.80
C SER A 223 8.99 -15.23 15.71
N VAL A 224 7.98 -14.40 15.40
CA VAL A 224 7.02 -14.63 14.31
C VAL A 224 7.24 -13.55 13.26
N ILE A 225 7.51 -13.96 12.03
CA ILE A 225 7.65 -13.08 10.88
C ILE A 225 6.41 -13.25 10.01
N ILE A 226 5.76 -12.15 9.64
CA ILE A 226 4.57 -12.15 8.77
C ILE A 226 4.87 -11.29 7.55
N SER A 227 4.78 -11.91 6.36
CA SER A 227 4.85 -11.21 5.08
C SER A 227 3.45 -10.92 4.58
N ASP A 228 3.10 -9.64 4.52
CA ASP A 228 1.78 -9.15 4.10
C ASP A 228 1.77 -8.57 2.67
N ALA A 229 2.92 -8.32 2.11
CA ALA A 229 3.07 -7.80 0.75
C ALA A 229 3.81 -8.80 -0.13
N ARG A 230 3.26 -9.10 -1.31
CA ARG A 230 3.84 -10.11 -2.24
C ARG A 230 5.32 -9.89 -2.57
N ASN A 231 5.77 -8.64 -2.58
CA ASN A 231 7.17 -8.28 -2.80
C ASN A 231 8.08 -8.45 -1.57
N THR A 232 7.54 -8.87 -0.42
CA THR A 232 8.30 -9.22 0.79
C THR A 232 8.37 -10.73 1.03
N ASP A 233 7.60 -11.54 0.29
CA ASP A 233 7.61 -13.00 0.40
C ASP A 233 8.99 -13.59 0.09
N ASP A 234 9.59 -13.17 -1.02
CA ASP A 234 10.96 -13.54 -1.41
C ASP A 234 12.01 -13.19 -0.33
N ILE A 235 11.80 -12.07 0.37
CA ILE A 235 12.71 -11.65 1.45
C ILE A 235 12.64 -12.66 2.57
N MET A 236 11.41 -13.01 3.00
CA MET A 236 11.16 -13.92 4.11
C MET A 236 11.60 -15.35 3.81
N ILE A 237 11.30 -15.86 2.61
CA ILE A 237 11.68 -17.22 2.19
C ILE A 237 13.19 -17.41 2.26
N ASN A 238 14.00 -16.38 1.95
CA ASN A 238 15.45 -16.42 1.94
C ASN A 238 16.12 -16.16 3.30
N ILE A 239 15.36 -15.86 4.36
CA ILE A 239 15.91 -15.70 5.71
C ILE A 239 16.38 -17.06 6.23
N LYS A 240 17.64 -17.13 6.68
CA LYS A 240 18.27 -18.36 7.17
C LYS A 240 17.99 -18.68 8.64
N ASN A 241 17.30 -17.78 9.36
CA ASN A 241 17.00 -17.99 10.78
C ASN A 241 15.98 -19.11 10.99
N GLU A 242 16.39 -20.19 11.65
CA GLU A 242 15.57 -21.36 11.98
C GLU A 242 14.73 -21.15 13.27
N ASN A 243 15.02 -20.14 14.06
CA ASN A 243 14.33 -19.85 15.32
C ASN A 243 13.08 -18.97 15.17
N SER A 244 12.73 -18.60 13.95
CA SER A 244 11.60 -17.72 13.63
C SER A 244 10.57 -18.42 12.78
N SER A 245 9.31 -18.34 13.19
CA SER A 245 8.20 -18.82 12.37
C SER A 245 7.96 -17.87 11.18
N LYS A 246 7.95 -18.40 9.97
CA LYS A 246 7.81 -17.69 8.69
C LYS A 246 6.39 -17.85 8.15
N ASN A 247 5.63 -16.77 8.12
CA ASN A 247 4.23 -16.81 7.75
C ASN A 247 3.95 -15.85 6.59
N VAL A 248 3.39 -16.36 5.50
CA VAL A 248 2.91 -15.56 4.37
C VAL A 248 1.41 -15.39 4.50
N ARG A 249 0.89 -14.17 4.30
CA ARG A 249 -0.55 -13.94 4.27
C ARG A 249 -1.00 -13.38 2.91
N LEU A 250 -1.99 -14.03 2.32
CA LEU A 250 -2.62 -13.59 1.08
C LEU A 250 -3.84 -12.71 1.39
N HIS A 251 -3.84 -11.48 0.84
CA HIS A 251 -4.95 -10.53 0.96
C HIS A 251 -5.81 -10.44 -0.29
N SER A 252 -5.45 -11.16 -1.34
CA SER A 252 -6.14 -11.15 -2.63
C SER A 252 -6.37 -12.57 -3.12
N ASN A 253 -7.20 -12.70 -4.13
CA ASN A 253 -7.31 -13.95 -4.87
C ASN A 253 -5.91 -14.36 -5.38
N HIS A 254 -5.59 -15.66 -5.24
CA HIS A 254 -4.35 -16.22 -5.77
C HIS A 254 -4.42 -16.51 -7.28
N LEU A 255 -5.62 -16.45 -7.86
CA LEU A 255 -5.85 -16.58 -9.30
C LEU A 255 -5.87 -15.22 -9.99
N SER A 256 -5.38 -15.18 -11.20
CA SER A 256 -5.53 -14.08 -12.15
C SER A 256 -6.92 -14.12 -12.81
N PRO A 257 -7.35 -13.06 -13.53
CA PRO A 257 -8.67 -13.01 -14.15
C PRO A 257 -8.98 -14.11 -15.17
N ASN A 258 -7.94 -14.79 -15.71
CA ASN A 258 -8.06 -15.93 -16.63
C ASN A 258 -8.07 -17.30 -15.92
N GLY A 259 -8.10 -17.32 -14.58
CA GLY A 259 -8.15 -18.54 -13.77
C GLY A 259 -6.79 -19.20 -13.50
N GLU A 260 -5.69 -18.67 -14.05
CA GLU A 260 -4.35 -19.15 -13.77
C GLU A 260 -3.80 -18.59 -12.45
N ILE A 261 -2.78 -19.20 -11.90
CA ILE A 261 -2.07 -18.66 -10.73
C ILE A 261 -1.48 -17.30 -11.06
N ALA A 262 -1.78 -16.31 -10.23
CA ALA A 262 -1.23 -14.97 -10.39
C ALA A 262 0.29 -14.99 -10.14
N LYS A 263 1.07 -14.42 -11.07
CA LYS A 263 2.54 -14.36 -10.98
C LYS A 263 3.07 -13.82 -9.66
N THR A 264 2.30 -12.92 -9.04
CA THR A 264 2.66 -12.27 -7.77
C THR A 264 2.64 -13.22 -6.57
N VAL A 265 1.87 -14.31 -6.61
CA VAL A 265 1.77 -15.30 -5.51
C VAL A 265 2.54 -16.59 -5.79
N MET A 266 3.00 -16.78 -7.03
CA MET A 266 3.68 -18.00 -7.47
C MET A 266 4.88 -18.35 -6.58
N THR A 267 5.72 -17.36 -6.25
CA THR A 267 6.89 -17.57 -5.37
C THR A 267 6.50 -18.19 -4.02
N SER A 268 5.41 -17.74 -3.39
CA SER A 268 4.97 -18.23 -2.08
C SER A 268 4.40 -19.64 -2.19
N LEU A 269 3.61 -19.93 -3.24
CA LEU A 269 2.98 -21.22 -3.46
C LEU A 269 4.01 -22.31 -3.82
N GLU A 270 4.99 -22.00 -4.65
CA GLU A 270 6.08 -22.92 -5.01
C GLU A 270 7.06 -23.19 -3.86
N ASN A 271 7.09 -22.31 -2.86
CA ASN A 271 7.96 -22.42 -1.70
C ASN A 271 7.24 -22.75 -0.39
N LEU A 272 6.06 -23.36 -0.43
CA LEU A 272 5.32 -23.80 0.77
C LEU A 272 6.14 -24.63 1.74
N LYS A 273 7.07 -25.46 1.24
CA LYS A 273 8.00 -26.25 2.06
C LYS A 273 8.91 -25.37 2.95
N ASN A 274 9.24 -24.16 2.51
CA ASN A 274 10.21 -23.25 3.14
C ASN A 274 9.56 -22.23 4.09
N ILE A 275 8.23 -22.27 4.26
CA ILE A 275 7.48 -21.44 5.19
C ILE A 275 6.74 -22.32 6.20
N ASP A 276 6.41 -21.75 7.36
CA ASP A 276 5.68 -22.49 8.41
C ASP A 276 4.18 -22.43 8.17
N SER A 277 3.66 -21.28 7.70
CA SER A 277 2.26 -21.22 7.27
C SER A 277 2.02 -20.23 6.13
N LEU A 278 1.04 -20.60 5.30
CA LEU A 278 0.38 -19.74 4.34
C LEU A 278 -1.01 -19.38 4.93
N ILE A 279 -1.20 -18.12 5.27
CA ILE A 279 -2.46 -17.63 5.81
C ILE A 279 -3.32 -17.13 4.64
N VAL A 280 -4.51 -17.69 4.53
CA VAL A 280 -5.54 -17.27 3.60
C VAL A 280 -6.77 -16.77 4.36
N LEU A 281 -7.67 -16.11 3.69
CA LEU A 281 -8.77 -15.40 4.36
C LEU A 281 -10.09 -16.19 4.34
N THR A 282 -10.17 -17.23 3.49
CA THR A 282 -11.39 -18.04 3.30
C THR A 282 -11.07 -19.53 3.23
N SER A 283 -12.04 -20.36 3.60
CA SER A 283 -11.96 -21.83 3.50
C SER A 283 -11.89 -22.26 2.04
N GLN A 284 -12.66 -21.63 1.18
CA GLN A 284 -12.68 -21.93 -0.25
C GLN A 284 -11.31 -21.64 -0.89
N GLN A 285 -10.62 -20.53 -0.53
CA GLN A 285 -9.27 -20.26 -1.01
C GLN A 285 -8.27 -21.30 -0.52
N LYS A 286 -8.40 -21.77 0.72
CA LYS A 286 -7.59 -22.88 1.24
C LYS A 286 -7.78 -24.14 0.42
N GLU A 287 -9.02 -24.54 0.19
CA GLU A 287 -9.35 -25.75 -0.60
C GLU A 287 -8.74 -25.66 -2.02
N ASP A 288 -8.95 -24.55 -2.71
CA ASP A 288 -8.39 -24.35 -4.05
C ASP A 288 -6.84 -24.46 -4.06
N ILE A 289 -6.15 -23.91 -3.05
CA ILE A 289 -4.69 -23.98 -2.94
C ILE A 289 -4.24 -25.40 -2.59
N VAL A 290 -4.89 -26.04 -1.62
CA VAL A 290 -4.52 -27.40 -1.17
C VAL A 290 -4.72 -28.43 -2.28
N ASN A 291 -5.79 -28.30 -3.06
CA ASN A 291 -6.06 -29.20 -4.21
C ASN A 291 -4.97 -29.11 -5.28
N ASN A 292 -4.34 -27.94 -5.46
CA ASN A 292 -3.31 -27.74 -6.47
C ASN A 292 -1.87 -27.99 -5.98
N TYR A 293 -1.59 -27.69 -4.70
CA TYR A 293 -0.23 -27.68 -4.15
C TYR A 293 0.00 -28.65 -2.98
N GLY A 294 -1.07 -29.20 -2.39
CA GLY A 294 -0.97 -29.96 -1.15
C GLY A 294 -0.71 -29.08 0.07
N TYR A 295 0.02 -29.60 1.07
CA TYR A 295 0.42 -28.91 2.31
C TYR A 295 -0.76 -28.38 3.15
N SER A 296 -1.85 -29.15 3.31
CA SER A 296 -3.06 -28.72 4.02
C SER A 296 -2.78 -28.28 5.45
N GLU A 297 -1.76 -28.86 6.09
CA GLU A 297 -1.32 -28.57 7.44
C GLU A 297 -0.66 -27.18 7.55
N LYS A 298 -0.11 -26.66 6.45
CA LYS A 298 0.52 -25.33 6.40
C LYS A 298 -0.44 -24.23 5.96
N VAL A 299 -1.50 -24.54 5.22
CA VAL A 299 -2.48 -23.54 4.78
C VAL A 299 -3.51 -23.29 5.90
N LYS A 300 -3.49 -22.10 6.47
CA LYS A 300 -4.34 -21.71 7.62
C LYS A 300 -5.36 -20.67 7.19
N VAL A 301 -6.61 -20.81 7.60
CA VAL A 301 -7.66 -19.82 7.38
C VAL A 301 -7.70 -18.89 8.58
N ILE A 302 -7.39 -17.62 8.37
CA ILE A 302 -7.47 -16.55 9.37
C ILE A 302 -8.10 -15.32 8.71
N PRO A 303 -9.43 -15.14 8.81
CA PRO A 303 -10.13 -14.00 8.23
C PRO A 303 -9.66 -12.65 8.80
N HIS A 304 -9.96 -11.56 8.11
CA HIS A 304 -9.78 -10.22 8.69
C HIS A 304 -10.78 -9.98 9.82
N GLY A 305 -10.28 -9.43 10.93
CA GLY A 305 -11.12 -8.82 11.94
C GLY A 305 -11.55 -7.41 11.54
N ILE A 306 -12.63 -6.92 12.12
CA ILE A 306 -13.13 -5.56 11.93
C ILE A 306 -13.53 -4.95 13.28
N GLN A 307 -13.43 -3.62 13.37
CA GLN A 307 -14.05 -2.87 14.45
C GLN A 307 -15.57 -2.81 14.23
N THR A 308 -16.34 -3.06 15.27
CA THR A 308 -17.79 -2.93 15.25
C THR A 308 -18.20 -1.58 15.83
N LEU A 309 -19.33 -1.06 15.37
CA LEU A 309 -19.97 0.08 16.04
C LEU A 309 -20.49 -0.34 17.42
N PRO A 310 -20.52 0.55 18.42
CA PRO A 310 -21.18 0.30 19.69
C PRO A 310 -22.65 -0.13 19.48
N SER A 311 -23.10 -1.18 20.17
CA SER A 311 -24.44 -1.76 19.98
C SER A 311 -25.60 -0.78 20.20
N LYS A 312 -25.38 0.30 20.95
CA LYS A 312 -26.39 1.38 21.16
C LYS A 312 -26.70 2.16 19.90
N ASP A 313 -25.76 2.26 18.98
CA ASP A 313 -25.89 3.07 17.77
C ASP A 313 -26.63 2.31 16.66
N ILE A 314 -26.69 0.99 16.72
CA ILE A 314 -27.32 0.15 15.67
C ILE A 314 -28.84 0.14 15.78
N ASN A 315 -29.40 0.24 16.99
CA ASN A 315 -30.84 0.05 17.25
C ASN A 315 -31.70 1.33 17.09
N ASN A 316 -31.07 2.51 16.98
CA ASN A 316 -31.77 3.81 16.98
C ASN A 316 -31.66 4.57 15.64
N ILE A 317 -31.27 3.90 14.55
CA ILE A 317 -30.98 4.60 13.30
C ILE A 317 -32.17 4.58 12.36
N ILE A 318 -32.53 5.78 11.92
CA ILE A 318 -33.44 5.98 10.80
C ILE A 318 -32.64 5.82 9.51
N ARG A 319 -32.80 4.68 8.84
CA ARG A 319 -32.19 4.45 7.55
C ARG A 319 -32.85 5.31 6.47
N LYS A 320 -32.02 5.93 5.65
CA LYS A 320 -32.45 6.74 4.50
C LYS A 320 -32.82 5.83 3.35
N ASN A 321 -33.71 6.27 2.46
CA ASN A 321 -34.08 5.52 1.23
C ASN A 321 -32.92 5.53 0.22
N LYS A 322 -31.83 4.84 0.58
CA LYS A 322 -30.62 4.78 -0.25
C LYS A 322 -29.89 3.45 -0.13
N ALA A 323 -29.24 3.05 -1.22
CA ALA A 323 -28.18 2.07 -1.21
C ALA A 323 -26.80 2.72 -1.27
N VAL A 324 -25.77 1.99 -0.91
CA VAL A 324 -24.39 2.49 -0.93
C VAL A 324 -23.41 1.50 -1.55
N VAL A 325 -22.43 2.04 -2.27
CA VAL A 325 -21.24 1.35 -2.74
C VAL A 325 -20.02 2.06 -2.18
N ILE A 326 -19.15 1.37 -1.44
CA ILE A 326 -17.87 1.91 -0.96
C ILE A 326 -16.75 1.03 -1.49
N SER A 327 -16.04 1.52 -2.51
CA SER A 327 -14.95 0.76 -3.14
C SER A 327 -14.02 1.64 -3.98
N ARG A 328 -12.88 1.09 -4.40
CA ARG A 328 -12.08 1.72 -5.47
C ARG A 328 -12.84 1.68 -6.78
N LEU A 329 -12.85 2.79 -7.52
CA LEU A 329 -13.56 2.89 -8.81
C LEU A 329 -12.65 2.34 -9.94
N VAL A 330 -12.57 1.02 -10.03
CA VAL A 330 -11.76 0.28 -11.01
C VAL A 330 -12.59 -0.81 -11.68
N LYS A 331 -12.24 -1.24 -12.88
CA LYS A 331 -12.98 -2.25 -13.68
C LYS A 331 -13.30 -3.53 -12.91
N LEU A 332 -12.40 -3.95 -12.01
CA LEU A 332 -12.58 -5.15 -11.19
C LEU A 332 -13.83 -5.10 -10.30
N LYS A 333 -14.29 -3.89 -9.94
CA LYS A 333 -15.46 -3.67 -9.06
C LYS A 333 -16.79 -3.69 -9.79
N GLN A 334 -16.81 -3.66 -11.11
CA GLN A 334 -18.00 -3.77 -11.98
C GLN A 334 -19.18 -2.86 -11.56
N ILE A 335 -18.87 -1.62 -11.15
CA ILE A 335 -19.87 -0.64 -10.68
C ILE A 335 -20.85 -0.26 -11.81
N ASP A 336 -20.42 -0.39 -13.06
CA ASP A 336 -21.29 -0.22 -14.24
C ASP A 336 -22.50 -1.16 -14.26
N HIS A 337 -22.41 -2.36 -13.65
CA HIS A 337 -23.53 -3.28 -13.49
C HIS A 337 -24.59 -2.70 -12.54
N ILE A 338 -24.16 -2.06 -11.44
CA ILE A 338 -25.07 -1.41 -10.49
C ILE A 338 -25.78 -0.22 -11.14
N ILE A 339 -25.04 0.60 -11.92
CA ILE A 339 -25.63 1.72 -12.66
C ILE A 339 -26.69 1.24 -13.67
N LYS A 340 -26.44 0.13 -14.37
CA LYS A 340 -27.42 -0.49 -15.26
C LYS A 340 -28.65 -1.02 -14.52
N ALA A 341 -28.48 -1.63 -13.34
CA ALA A 341 -29.57 -2.07 -12.50
C ALA A 341 -30.44 -0.90 -12.01
N MET A 342 -29.81 0.23 -11.62
CA MET A 342 -30.53 1.45 -11.24
C MET A 342 -31.43 1.98 -12.34
N GLN A 343 -31.07 1.77 -13.62
CA GLN A 343 -31.93 2.17 -14.75
C GLN A 343 -33.26 1.40 -14.78
N LEU A 344 -33.30 0.17 -14.27
CA LEU A 344 -34.48 -0.67 -14.25
C LEU A 344 -35.46 -0.29 -13.12
N ILE A 345 -34.97 0.27 -12.03
CA ILE A 345 -35.78 0.55 -10.82
C ILE A 345 -36.14 2.03 -10.65
N LYS A 346 -35.55 2.95 -11.41
CA LYS A 346 -35.76 4.40 -11.24
C LYS A 346 -37.20 4.86 -11.45
N ASP A 347 -37.96 4.15 -12.30
CA ASP A 347 -39.32 4.50 -12.59
C ASP A 347 -40.30 3.94 -11.55
N ASP A 348 -39.91 2.87 -10.83
CA ASP A 348 -40.66 2.25 -9.74
C ASP A 348 -40.46 2.97 -8.40
N ASP A 349 -39.24 3.48 -8.14
CA ASP A 349 -38.89 4.30 -6.97
C ASP A 349 -38.00 5.48 -7.40
N PRO A 350 -38.60 6.59 -7.86
CA PRO A 350 -37.85 7.78 -8.31
C PRO A 350 -37.01 8.45 -7.23
N ASP A 351 -37.38 8.29 -5.95
CA ASP A 351 -36.69 8.88 -4.80
C ASP A 351 -35.58 8.04 -4.25
N PHE A 352 -35.38 6.83 -4.78
CA PHE A 352 -34.30 5.95 -4.37
C PHE A 352 -32.95 6.46 -4.85
N ILE A 353 -31.97 6.55 -3.93
CA ILE A 353 -30.64 7.08 -4.20
C ILE A 353 -29.58 5.98 -4.08
N LEU A 354 -28.66 5.95 -5.02
CA LEU A 354 -27.41 5.20 -4.91
C LEU A 354 -26.26 6.17 -4.63
N GLU A 355 -25.65 6.07 -3.46
CA GLU A 355 -24.42 6.80 -3.15
C GLU A 355 -23.20 5.94 -3.45
N ILE A 356 -22.27 6.48 -4.24
CA ILE A 356 -21.00 5.80 -4.61
C ILE A 356 -19.84 6.54 -3.99
N TYR A 357 -19.14 5.86 -3.08
CA TYR A 357 -17.95 6.36 -2.39
C TYR A 357 -16.69 5.67 -2.93
N GLY A 358 -15.64 6.46 -3.13
CA GLY A 358 -14.33 6.03 -3.56
C GLY A 358 -13.77 6.82 -4.72
N ASN A 359 -12.51 6.52 -5.07
CA ASN A 359 -11.79 7.10 -6.21
C ASN A 359 -11.21 6.00 -7.09
N GLY A 360 -10.90 6.31 -8.33
CA GLY A 360 -10.27 5.39 -9.27
C GLY A 360 -10.33 5.85 -10.71
N ASN A 361 -9.64 5.12 -11.57
CA ASN A 361 -9.52 5.45 -13.00
C ASN A 361 -10.81 5.26 -13.81
N GLU A 362 -11.83 4.61 -13.25
CA GLU A 362 -13.14 4.44 -13.90
C GLU A 362 -14.13 5.58 -13.57
N LEU A 363 -13.80 6.53 -12.69
CA LEU A 363 -14.73 7.58 -12.24
C LEU A 363 -15.41 8.32 -13.40
N GLU A 364 -14.63 8.79 -14.37
CA GLU A 364 -15.18 9.56 -15.49
C GLU A 364 -16.01 8.70 -16.46
N ASN A 365 -15.62 7.42 -16.64
CA ASN A 365 -16.41 6.47 -17.41
C ASN A 365 -17.77 6.19 -16.75
N LEU A 366 -17.78 6.01 -15.42
CA LEU A 366 -19.00 5.77 -14.64
C LEU A 366 -19.92 6.99 -14.64
N LYS A 367 -19.38 8.20 -14.48
CA LYS A 367 -20.16 9.46 -14.61
C LYS A 367 -20.79 9.60 -16.00
N SER A 368 -20.03 9.27 -17.03
CA SER A 368 -20.54 9.29 -18.42
C SER A 368 -21.68 8.28 -18.62
N LEU A 369 -21.57 7.10 -17.98
CA LEU A 369 -22.63 6.08 -18.02
C LEU A 369 -23.89 6.54 -17.29
N VAL A 370 -23.76 7.18 -16.12
CA VAL A 370 -24.88 7.78 -15.37
C VAL A 370 -25.62 8.80 -16.23
N LYS A 371 -24.90 9.73 -16.86
CA LYS A 371 -25.47 10.74 -17.76
C LYS A 371 -26.15 10.12 -18.96
N LYS A 372 -25.54 9.10 -19.61
CA LYS A 372 -26.11 8.38 -20.73
C LYS A 372 -27.48 7.75 -20.39
N ASN A 373 -27.61 7.24 -19.16
CA ASN A 373 -28.81 6.56 -18.67
C ASN A 373 -29.80 7.53 -17.98
N LYS A 374 -29.53 8.84 -17.95
CA LYS A 374 -30.35 9.87 -17.28
C LYS A 374 -30.62 9.53 -15.80
N LEU A 375 -29.57 9.20 -15.07
CA LEU A 375 -29.59 8.79 -13.65
C LEU A 375 -28.94 9.81 -12.72
N GLU A 376 -28.70 11.06 -13.17
CA GLU A 376 -28.01 12.09 -12.42
C GLU A 376 -28.72 12.46 -11.10
N ASN A 377 -30.03 12.28 -11.03
CA ASN A 377 -30.82 12.52 -9.83
C ASN A 377 -30.82 11.33 -8.86
N ASN A 378 -30.52 10.12 -9.34
CA ASN A 378 -30.58 8.88 -8.55
C ASN A 378 -29.20 8.35 -8.13
N ILE A 379 -28.11 8.80 -8.77
CA ILE A 379 -26.74 8.31 -8.48
C ILE A 379 -25.81 9.47 -8.14
N ILE A 380 -25.24 9.43 -6.94
CA ILE A 380 -24.39 10.50 -6.40
C ILE A 380 -22.99 9.97 -6.11
N PHE A 381 -21.96 10.52 -6.77
CA PHE A 381 -20.56 10.25 -6.46
C PHE A 381 -20.08 11.14 -5.32
N LYS A 382 -19.73 10.55 -4.19
CA LYS A 382 -19.38 11.24 -2.93
C LYS A 382 -17.87 11.38 -2.69
N GLY A 383 -17.03 10.76 -3.55
CA GLY A 383 -15.59 10.73 -3.35
C GLY A 383 -15.14 9.79 -2.23
N TYR A 384 -13.94 10.01 -1.72
CA TYR A 384 -13.36 9.17 -0.66
C TYR A 384 -14.01 9.43 0.71
N THR A 385 -14.09 8.37 1.54
CA THR A 385 -14.59 8.47 2.91
C THR A 385 -13.62 7.85 3.91
N ASN A 386 -13.51 8.46 5.10
CA ASN A 386 -12.81 7.90 6.27
C ASN A 386 -13.76 7.21 7.26
N ASN A 387 -15.09 7.40 7.10
CA ASN A 387 -16.10 6.90 8.03
C ASN A 387 -17.08 5.93 7.34
N PRO A 388 -16.62 4.78 6.82
CA PRO A 388 -17.48 3.86 6.08
C PRO A 388 -18.60 3.28 6.94
N LEU A 389 -18.35 2.98 8.22
CA LEU A 389 -19.31 2.35 9.11
C LEU A 389 -20.58 3.20 9.33
N GLU A 390 -20.44 4.50 9.51
CA GLU A 390 -21.57 5.44 9.66
C GLU A 390 -22.40 5.50 8.36
N ILE A 391 -21.72 5.53 7.20
CA ILE A 391 -22.37 5.58 5.89
C ILE A 391 -23.18 4.30 5.64
N TYR A 392 -22.60 3.12 5.91
CA TYR A 392 -23.34 1.87 5.84
C TYR A 392 -24.56 1.90 6.75
N ASN A 393 -24.39 2.30 8.00
CA ASN A 393 -25.40 2.30 9.02
C ASN A 393 -26.64 3.16 8.64
N GLU A 394 -26.45 4.29 7.93
CA GLU A 394 -27.52 5.13 7.42
C GLU A 394 -28.20 4.59 6.16
N SER A 395 -27.72 3.50 5.57
CA SER A 395 -28.19 2.98 4.28
C SER A 395 -29.12 1.77 4.48
N LEU A 396 -30.07 1.56 3.57
CA LEU A 396 -30.94 0.37 3.59
C LEU A 396 -30.15 -0.90 3.35
N PHE A 397 -29.24 -0.87 2.37
CA PHE A 397 -28.34 -1.96 2.03
C PHE A 397 -27.10 -1.45 1.30
N SER A 398 -26.06 -2.27 1.25
CA SER A 398 -24.91 -2.03 0.41
C SER A 398 -24.85 -2.98 -0.78
N ILE A 399 -24.09 -2.61 -1.83
CA ILE A 399 -23.96 -3.43 -3.02
C ILE A 399 -22.46 -3.66 -3.32
N THR A 400 -22.12 -4.92 -3.65
CA THR A 400 -20.78 -5.32 -4.05
C THR A 400 -20.83 -6.20 -5.30
N THR A 401 -20.32 -5.71 -6.42
CA THR A 401 -20.32 -6.39 -7.72
C THR A 401 -18.95 -6.78 -8.22
N SER A 402 -18.00 -6.97 -7.30
CA SER A 402 -16.63 -7.31 -7.66
C SER A 402 -16.55 -8.59 -8.50
N LYS A 403 -15.60 -8.65 -9.44
CA LYS A 403 -15.31 -9.86 -10.22
C LYS A 403 -14.49 -10.86 -9.39
N SER A 404 -13.64 -10.38 -8.48
CA SER A 404 -12.74 -11.20 -7.70
C SER A 404 -12.16 -10.40 -6.54
N GLU A 405 -12.01 -11.03 -5.36
CA GLU A 405 -11.33 -10.47 -4.17
C GLU A 405 -10.64 -11.59 -3.39
N GLY A 406 -9.79 -11.23 -2.42
CA GLY A 406 -9.28 -12.20 -1.44
C GLY A 406 -10.23 -12.38 -0.26
N PHE A 407 -10.85 -11.26 0.17
CA PHE A 407 -11.84 -11.18 1.22
C PHE A 407 -12.46 -9.78 1.17
N SER A 408 -13.75 -9.69 1.06
CA SER A 408 -14.38 -8.37 0.88
C SER A 408 -14.56 -7.64 2.20
N LEU A 409 -13.63 -6.72 2.52
CA LEU A 409 -13.77 -5.85 3.70
C LEU A 409 -15.04 -4.99 3.65
N SER A 410 -15.47 -4.54 2.47
CA SER A 410 -16.70 -3.75 2.31
C SER A 410 -17.95 -4.53 2.71
N ILE A 411 -18.02 -5.84 2.42
CA ILE A 411 -19.10 -6.71 2.90
C ILE A 411 -19.05 -6.79 4.43
N LEU A 412 -17.88 -7.05 4.99
CA LEU A 412 -17.70 -7.19 6.43
C LEU A 412 -18.02 -5.88 7.17
N GLU A 413 -17.58 -4.74 6.66
CA GLU A 413 -17.87 -3.40 7.20
C GLU A 413 -19.36 -3.08 7.17
N SER A 414 -20.05 -3.39 6.07
CA SER A 414 -21.48 -3.20 5.94
C SER A 414 -22.24 -4.03 6.98
N MET A 415 -21.92 -5.31 7.10
CA MET A 415 -22.59 -6.21 8.05
C MET A 415 -22.28 -5.86 9.50
N ALA A 416 -21.04 -5.44 9.82
CA ALA A 416 -20.68 -4.94 11.15
C ALA A 416 -21.43 -3.65 11.53
N SER A 417 -21.90 -2.90 10.56
CA SER A 417 -22.76 -1.71 10.73
C SER A 417 -24.25 -2.07 10.80
N GLY A 418 -24.60 -3.36 10.80
CA GLY A 418 -25.98 -3.85 10.79
C GLY A 418 -26.69 -3.67 9.43
N THR A 419 -25.95 -3.40 8.35
CA THR A 419 -26.52 -3.12 7.02
C THR A 419 -26.35 -4.35 6.13
N PRO A 420 -27.48 -4.91 5.58
CA PRO A 420 -27.44 -6.08 4.72
C PRO A 420 -26.72 -5.76 3.39
N VAL A 421 -26.20 -6.80 2.75
CA VAL A 421 -25.41 -6.67 1.52
C VAL A 421 -26.06 -7.44 0.38
N ILE A 422 -26.11 -6.83 -0.81
CA ILE A 422 -26.35 -7.53 -2.07
C ILE A 422 -24.99 -7.72 -2.72
N SER A 423 -24.57 -8.96 -2.90
CA SER A 423 -23.24 -9.28 -3.45
C SER A 423 -23.33 -10.27 -4.61
N TYR A 424 -22.42 -10.15 -5.58
CA TYR A 424 -22.14 -11.26 -6.49
C TYR A 424 -21.39 -12.37 -5.75
N ASP A 425 -21.49 -13.61 -6.26
CA ASP A 425 -20.82 -14.83 -5.76
C ASP A 425 -19.37 -14.96 -6.21
N PHE A 426 -18.62 -13.86 -6.20
CA PHE A 426 -17.23 -13.88 -6.65
C PHE A 426 -16.31 -14.66 -5.68
N LYS A 427 -15.25 -15.25 -6.21
CA LYS A 427 -14.14 -15.79 -5.41
C LYS A 427 -13.24 -14.64 -4.95
N TYR A 428 -13.05 -14.45 -3.62
CA TYR A 428 -13.52 -15.21 -2.45
C TYR A 428 -14.27 -14.28 -1.49
N GLY A 429 -15.08 -14.89 -0.59
CA GLY A 429 -15.61 -14.22 0.60
C GLY A 429 -17.12 -14.13 0.72
N PRO A 430 -17.91 -13.76 -0.31
CA PRO A 430 -19.34 -13.52 -0.15
C PRO A 430 -20.08 -14.69 0.51
N GLU A 431 -19.90 -15.92 0.02
CA GLU A 431 -20.56 -17.12 0.55
C GLU A 431 -20.14 -17.52 1.97
N GLU A 432 -18.95 -17.08 2.43
CA GLU A 432 -18.49 -17.33 3.80
C GLU A 432 -18.89 -16.24 4.78
N ILE A 433 -19.26 -15.04 4.29
CA ILE A 433 -19.60 -13.89 5.13
C ILE A 433 -21.12 -13.67 5.16
N ILE A 434 -21.82 -13.91 4.04
CA ILE A 434 -23.25 -13.64 3.87
C ILE A 434 -24.02 -14.95 4.08
N ASP A 435 -24.94 -14.98 5.05
CA ASP A 435 -25.95 -16.01 5.16
C ASP A 435 -27.12 -15.63 4.26
N ASN A 436 -27.13 -16.25 3.06
CA ASN A 436 -28.02 -15.85 1.95
C ASN A 436 -29.50 -15.89 2.38
N ASN A 437 -30.25 -14.87 2.00
CA ASN A 437 -31.66 -14.62 2.36
C ASN A 437 -31.93 -14.36 3.87
N LYS A 438 -30.87 -14.22 4.70
CA LYS A 438 -31.05 -13.86 6.13
C LYS A 438 -30.45 -12.49 6.45
N ASN A 439 -29.15 -12.31 6.15
CA ASN A 439 -28.44 -11.07 6.44
C ASN A 439 -27.94 -10.34 5.19
N GLY A 440 -28.25 -10.88 4.00
CA GLY A 440 -27.93 -10.33 2.70
C GLY A 440 -28.36 -11.25 1.57
N LEU A 441 -27.98 -10.90 0.35
CA LEU A 441 -28.26 -11.66 -0.86
C LEU A 441 -26.95 -11.93 -1.62
N VAL A 442 -26.73 -13.19 -1.99
CA VAL A 442 -25.65 -13.60 -2.89
C VAL A 442 -26.26 -13.94 -4.25
N ILE A 443 -25.84 -13.20 -5.27
CA ILE A 443 -26.34 -13.33 -6.66
C ILE A 443 -25.30 -14.05 -7.49
N ASN A 444 -25.70 -15.15 -8.11
CA ASN A 444 -24.83 -15.95 -8.96
C ASN A 444 -24.41 -15.18 -10.22
N LEU A 445 -23.12 -15.03 -10.45
CA LEU A 445 -22.54 -14.35 -11.62
C LEU A 445 -22.92 -15.04 -12.94
N SER A 446 -23.15 -16.37 -12.94
CA SER A 446 -23.57 -17.12 -14.14
C SER A 446 -24.95 -16.73 -14.65
N LEU A 447 -25.80 -16.17 -13.78
CA LEU A 447 -27.16 -15.73 -14.14
C LEU A 447 -27.23 -14.35 -14.82
N ILE A 448 -26.12 -13.58 -14.78
CA ILE A 448 -26.10 -12.20 -15.33
C ILE A 448 -25.97 -12.20 -16.86
N HIS A 449 -25.58 -13.30 -17.46
CA HIS A 449 -25.46 -13.46 -18.92
C HIS A 449 -26.73 -13.99 -19.60
N ILE A 450 -27.79 -14.17 -18.82
CA ILE A 450 -29.14 -14.52 -19.34
C ILE A 450 -30.01 -13.26 -19.43
#